data_b0c3446844e72f98d00a26435f05ff64
#
_entry.id   b0c3446844e72f98d00a26435f05ff64
#
_cell.length_a   1.000
_cell.length_b   1.000
_cell.length_c   1.000
_cell.angle_alpha   90.00
_cell.angle_beta   90.00
_cell.angle_gamma   90.00
#
_symmetry.space_group_name_H-M   'P 1'
#
loop_
_entity.id
_entity.type
_entity.pdbx_description
1 polymer ?
#
loop_
_entity_poly.entity_id
_entity_poly.type
_entity_poly.pdbx_seq_one_letter_code
_entity_poly.pdbx_strand_id
1 'polypeptide(L)'
;MLAMYHVSVHELAERVLGHIRREELLRAGDRVGVAVSGGIDSVALLRLLIELRHDLGVVISVVHFNHGLRGAESEVDRDFVAGLAREHGLEFHVAGGNVARLAAEEHSGLEAAARELRYGFFRLLLGSAEVDEVEPDVPQGLEPESSGRLVGTAEVVPFPNFSQPSVEAPPTILDAITTGHTLDDQAETVLMRVIRGTGLRGLGGIYPRLLVEREDEEGHGEIVRPLLGIRRRELEQYLVDLKQPWREDSTNADSKFTRNRVRQLVLPLLEQEFNPAVVENLSELAEIARDEEDYWENEISGWLGTVVQWSQPEWACGLPGFEGSQKLVQIQPSLPKVLDPKLVERLEQPGPAVMNASVSRPWLLTEPRAVQRRVVKAIGDQALIPLEFKHIEEILRFAAENGPSGKELSLPLGWKIRREPEAMVFLTPDLRSQERIPDYEYSLTVPGRVLVAEAGIVIEAWRLTAVAQVAEYNPQQLLRGDLLPGRLIVRNWRAGDRYWPAHTKAPKKIKELLQERHVARSERRLWPVAVSGDEIVWMRGFPVPARLRANAEQEAVLIREAPWMDEDHPIL
;
A
#
# COMPACT_ATOMS: atom_id res chain seq x y z
N MET A 1 -61.13 -15.52 16.99
CA MET A 1 -61.06 -14.06 16.85
C MET A 1 -59.76 -13.63 17.51
N LEU A 2 -58.64 -13.76 16.78
CA LEU A 2 -57.31 -13.32 17.22
C LEU A 2 -57.23 -11.83 16.92
N ALA A 3 -57.29 -11.02 17.97
CA ALA A 3 -57.02 -9.59 17.87
C ALA A 3 -55.52 -9.42 17.50
N MET A 4 -55.24 -9.11 16.24
CA MET A 4 -53.93 -8.58 15.84
C MET A 4 -53.76 -7.23 16.56
N TYR A 5 -52.95 -7.20 17.59
CA TYR A 5 -52.43 -5.94 18.13
C TYR A 5 -51.51 -5.36 17.07
N HIS A 6 -52.01 -4.41 16.25
CA HIS A 6 -51.19 -3.49 15.54
C HIS A 6 -50.45 -2.64 16.57
N VAL A 7 -49.24 -3.04 16.93
CA VAL A 7 -48.29 -2.13 17.57
C VAL A 7 -47.99 -1.07 16.51
N SER A 8 -48.34 0.19 16.77
CA SER A 8 -48.01 1.31 15.91
C SER A 8 -46.49 1.40 15.84
N VAL A 9 -45.93 1.13 14.68
CA VAL A 9 -44.49 1.31 14.41
C VAL A 9 -44.17 2.80 14.56
N HIS A 10 -43.07 3.15 15.22
CA HIS A 10 -42.67 4.52 15.38
C HIS A 10 -42.37 5.16 14.00
N GLU A 11 -42.76 6.41 13.77
CA GLU A 11 -42.61 7.11 12.48
C GLU A 11 -41.16 7.06 11.98
N LEU A 12 -40.19 7.17 12.88
CA LEU A 12 -38.76 7.05 12.55
C LEU A 12 -38.42 5.64 12.04
N ALA A 13 -39.00 4.60 12.63
CA ALA A 13 -38.78 3.23 12.20
C ALA A 13 -39.33 2.97 10.78
N GLU A 14 -40.48 3.56 10.43
CA GLU A 14 -41.00 3.50 9.04
C GLU A 14 -40.08 4.17 8.04
N ARG A 15 -39.50 5.33 8.38
CA ARG A 15 -38.51 6.01 7.53
C ARG A 15 -37.24 5.17 7.33
N VAL A 16 -36.74 4.57 8.42
CA VAL A 16 -35.57 3.68 8.35
C VAL A 16 -35.88 2.43 7.51
N LEU A 17 -37.05 1.82 7.68
CA LEU A 17 -37.51 0.70 6.86
C LEU A 17 -37.55 1.07 5.37
N GLY A 18 -38.12 2.26 5.06
CA GLY A 18 -38.16 2.80 3.70
C GLY A 18 -36.76 2.97 3.11
N HIS A 19 -35.81 3.47 3.90
CA HIS A 19 -34.41 3.61 3.46
C HIS A 19 -33.75 2.25 3.22
N ILE A 20 -33.85 1.31 4.16
CA ILE A 20 -33.31 -0.06 4.03
C ILE A 20 -33.82 -0.73 2.75
N ARG A 21 -35.11 -0.59 2.44
CA ARG A 21 -35.73 -1.20 1.26
C ARG A 21 -35.31 -0.52 -0.04
N ARG A 22 -35.22 0.82 -0.05
CA ARG A 22 -34.81 1.58 -1.23
C ARG A 22 -33.36 1.30 -1.64
N GLU A 23 -32.48 1.22 -0.65
CA GLU A 23 -31.05 0.93 -0.86
C GLU A 23 -30.74 -0.59 -0.86
N GLU A 24 -31.77 -1.44 -0.69
CA GLU A 24 -31.61 -2.91 -0.60
C GLU A 24 -30.55 -3.36 0.40
N LEU A 25 -30.42 -2.66 1.55
CA LEU A 25 -29.33 -2.87 2.52
C LEU A 25 -29.39 -4.22 3.23
N LEU A 26 -30.58 -4.79 3.44
CA LEU A 26 -30.80 -6.06 4.12
C LEU A 26 -31.82 -6.90 3.36
N ARG A 27 -31.64 -8.22 3.36
CA ARG A 27 -32.51 -9.17 2.68
C ARG A 27 -33.22 -10.09 3.68
N ALA A 28 -34.40 -10.53 3.33
CA ALA A 28 -35.11 -11.51 4.17
C ALA A 28 -34.29 -12.81 4.25
N GLY A 29 -34.11 -13.31 5.47
CA GLY A 29 -33.26 -14.45 5.77
C GLY A 29 -31.87 -14.11 6.29
N ASP A 30 -31.39 -12.85 6.12
CA ASP A 30 -30.08 -12.44 6.55
C ASP A 30 -29.89 -12.57 8.07
N ARG A 31 -28.69 -13.00 8.46
CA ARG A 31 -28.18 -12.97 9.84
C ARG A 31 -27.40 -11.67 10.03
N VAL A 32 -28.00 -10.76 10.78
CA VAL A 32 -27.53 -9.37 10.88
C VAL A 32 -26.89 -9.11 12.24
N GLY A 33 -25.61 -8.77 12.25
CA GLY A 33 -24.91 -8.26 13.42
C GLY A 33 -25.15 -6.75 13.57
N VAL A 34 -25.63 -6.31 14.73
CA VAL A 34 -25.75 -4.88 15.03
C VAL A 34 -24.54 -4.44 15.84
N ALA A 35 -23.71 -3.57 15.28
CA ALA A 35 -22.55 -3.03 15.98
C ALA A 35 -22.98 -2.00 17.04
N VAL A 36 -22.84 -2.37 18.32
CA VAL A 36 -23.29 -1.55 19.45
C VAL A 36 -22.10 -1.15 20.32
N SER A 37 -21.83 0.16 20.37
CA SER A 37 -20.81 0.76 21.26
C SER A 37 -21.36 1.18 22.63
N GLY A 38 -22.69 1.24 22.76
CA GLY A 38 -23.39 1.79 23.92
C GLY A 38 -23.86 3.24 23.76
N GLY A 39 -23.33 3.99 22.79
CA GLY A 39 -23.75 5.36 22.49
C GLY A 39 -25.10 5.48 21.79
N ILE A 40 -25.65 6.71 21.76
CA ILE A 40 -26.97 7.05 21.21
C ILE A 40 -27.23 6.35 19.88
N ASP A 41 -26.38 6.58 18.88
CA ASP A 41 -26.60 6.15 17.50
C ASP A 41 -26.66 4.63 17.39
N SER A 42 -25.77 3.92 18.09
CA SER A 42 -25.70 2.46 18.07
C SER A 42 -26.83 1.78 18.85
N VAL A 43 -27.26 2.37 19.97
CA VAL A 43 -28.39 1.87 20.75
C VAL A 43 -29.70 2.12 20.01
N ALA A 44 -29.86 3.30 19.38
CA ALA A 44 -31.02 3.59 18.55
C ALA A 44 -31.10 2.65 17.34
N LEU A 45 -29.97 2.37 16.66
CA LEU A 45 -29.91 1.38 15.57
C LEU A 45 -30.40 0.01 16.04
N LEU A 46 -29.90 -0.49 17.20
CA LEU A 46 -30.33 -1.76 17.76
C LEU A 46 -31.84 -1.79 18.01
N ARG A 47 -32.38 -0.75 18.64
CA ARG A 47 -33.83 -0.67 18.97
C ARG A 47 -34.70 -0.62 17.72
N LEU A 48 -34.31 0.18 16.71
CA LEU A 48 -35.01 0.28 15.42
C LEU A 48 -35.02 -1.09 14.70
N LEU A 49 -33.87 -1.78 14.64
CA LEU A 49 -33.80 -3.07 13.98
C LEU A 49 -34.57 -4.16 14.75
N ILE A 50 -34.63 -4.14 16.09
CA ILE A 50 -35.48 -5.03 16.88
C ILE A 50 -36.94 -4.78 16.54
N GLU A 51 -37.39 -3.53 16.40
CA GLU A 51 -38.77 -3.18 16.03
C GLU A 51 -39.08 -3.68 14.60
N LEU A 52 -38.13 -3.50 13.66
CA LEU A 52 -38.30 -3.79 12.25
C LEU A 52 -37.98 -5.24 11.83
N ARG A 53 -37.43 -6.08 12.73
CA ARG A 53 -36.92 -7.43 12.38
C ARG A 53 -37.90 -8.32 11.66
N HIS A 54 -39.20 -8.20 12.01
CA HIS A 54 -40.26 -9.01 11.40
C HIS A 54 -40.63 -8.51 10.00
N ASP A 55 -40.65 -7.20 9.80
CA ASP A 55 -40.92 -6.57 8.51
C ASP A 55 -39.78 -6.73 7.50
N LEU A 56 -38.54 -6.87 8.01
CA LEU A 56 -37.33 -7.16 7.24
C LEU A 56 -37.13 -8.68 7.05
N GLY A 57 -37.68 -9.52 7.92
CA GLY A 57 -37.48 -10.97 7.88
C GLY A 57 -36.05 -11.39 8.25
N VAL A 58 -35.37 -10.65 9.12
CA VAL A 58 -33.96 -10.87 9.50
C VAL A 58 -33.78 -11.44 10.89
N VAL A 59 -32.67 -12.14 11.12
CA VAL A 59 -32.23 -12.61 12.43
C VAL A 59 -31.15 -11.66 12.97
N ILE A 60 -31.38 -11.07 14.15
CA ILE A 60 -30.54 -10.04 14.74
C ILE A 60 -29.66 -10.61 15.84
N SER A 61 -28.38 -10.24 15.84
CA SER A 61 -27.41 -10.42 16.93
C SER A 61 -26.75 -9.10 17.28
N VAL A 62 -26.12 -9.02 18.45
CA VAL A 62 -25.38 -7.83 18.91
C VAL A 62 -23.90 -8.07 18.76
N VAL A 63 -23.18 -7.12 18.16
CA VAL A 63 -21.73 -7.15 17.96
C VAL A 63 -21.10 -5.99 18.75
N HIS A 64 -20.17 -6.30 19.64
CA HIS A 64 -19.47 -5.29 20.44
C HIS A 64 -17.95 -5.49 20.38
N PHE A 65 -17.21 -4.40 20.14
CA PHE A 65 -15.76 -4.41 20.19
C PHE A 65 -15.26 -3.52 21.33
N ASN A 66 -14.59 -4.13 22.31
CA ASN A 66 -13.99 -3.41 23.45
C ASN A 66 -12.57 -2.92 23.08
N HIS A 67 -12.40 -1.61 22.92
CA HIS A 67 -11.11 -1.00 22.56
C HIS A 67 -10.10 -0.99 23.71
N GLY A 68 -10.51 -1.23 24.97
CA GLY A 68 -9.64 -1.27 26.14
C GLY A 68 -8.96 0.06 26.49
N LEU A 69 -9.27 1.17 25.80
CA LEU A 69 -8.57 2.45 25.95
C LEU A 69 -8.88 3.15 27.27
N ARG A 70 -10.01 2.87 27.90
CA ARG A 70 -10.52 3.54 29.11
C ARG A 70 -10.54 2.65 30.35
N GLY A 71 -9.85 1.49 30.30
CA GLY A 71 -9.77 0.56 31.43
C GLY A 71 -11.16 0.16 31.96
N ALA A 72 -11.47 0.48 33.22
CA ALA A 72 -12.71 0.07 33.87
C ALA A 72 -13.99 0.62 33.18
N GLU A 73 -13.97 1.78 32.55
CA GLU A 73 -15.11 2.32 31.82
C GLU A 73 -15.45 1.47 30.59
N SER A 74 -14.44 0.96 29.88
CA SER A 74 -14.66 0.08 28.73
C SER A 74 -15.34 -1.25 29.13
N GLU A 75 -15.06 -1.78 30.32
CA GLU A 75 -15.74 -2.97 30.86
C GLU A 75 -17.19 -2.66 31.22
N VAL A 76 -17.48 -1.49 31.79
CA VAL A 76 -18.85 -1.05 32.08
C VAL A 76 -19.67 -0.87 30.80
N ASP A 77 -19.06 -0.37 29.73
CA ASP A 77 -19.72 -0.25 28.42
C ASP A 77 -20.04 -1.64 27.84
N ARG A 78 -19.11 -2.59 27.91
CA ARG A 78 -19.33 -3.98 27.52
C ARG A 78 -20.49 -4.61 28.30
N ASP A 79 -20.49 -4.45 29.62
CA ASP A 79 -21.54 -5.04 30.49
C ASP A 79 -22.92 -4.42 30.22
N PHE A 80 -22.97 -3.12 29.91
CA PHE A 80 -24.20 -2.44 29.47
C PHE A 80 -24.74 -3.06 28.17
N VAL A 81 -23.87 -3.22 27.14
CA VAL A 81 -24.28 -3.79 25.86
C VAL A 81 -24.68 -5.27 26.00
N ALA A 82 -23.96 -6.04 26.82
CA ALA A 82 -24.32 -7.42 27.14
C ALA A 82 -25.69 -7.49 27.88
N GLY A 83 -25.99 -6.50 28.72
CA GLY A 83 -27.28 -6.32 29.35
C GLY A 83 -28.41 -6.13 28.34
N LEU A 84 -28.23 -5.26 27.35
CA LEU A 84 -29.17 -5.03 26.26
C LEU A 84 -29.43 -6.30 25.43
N ALA A 85 -28.35 -7.00 25.05
CA ALA A 85 -28.48 -8.25 24.30
C ALA A 85 -29.32 -9.29 25.08
N ARG A 86 -29.07 -9.44 26.38
CA ARG A 86 -29.79 -10.36 27.27
C ARG A 86 -31.27 -9.96 27.45
N GLU A 87 -31.56 -8.67 27.62
CA GLU A 87 -32.91 -8.13 27.76
C GLU A 87 -33.80 -8.48 26.57
N HIS A 88 -33.19 -8.43 25.35
CA HIS A 88 -33.94 -8.73 24.12
C HIS A 88 -33.78 -10.16 23.60
N GLY A 89 -33.06 -11.03 24.34
CA GLY A 89 -32.84 -12.43 23.96
C GLY A 89 -32.03 -12.60 22.68
N LEU A 90 -31.04 -11.70 22.44
CA LEU A 90 -30.18 -11.67 21.26
C LEU A 90 -28.84 -12.34 21.54
N GLU A 91 -28.28 -12.99 20.53
CA GLU A 91 -26.91 -13.49 20.55
C GLU A 91 -25.93 -12.32 20.70
N PHE A 92 -24.85 -12.52 21.45
CA PHE A 92 -23.87 -11.47 21.75
C PHE A 92 -22.47 -11.89 21.33
N HIS A 93 -21.93 -11.23 20.30
CA HIS A 93 -20.57 -11.39 19.82
C HIS A 93 -19.71 -10.28 20.40
N VAL A 94 -18.64 -10.64 21.10
CA VAL A 94 -17.75 -9.68 21.74
C VAL A 94 -16.28 -10.02 21.44
N ALA A 95 -15.50 -9.00 21.12
CA ALA A 95 -14.05 -9.08 21.04
C ALA A 95 -13.43 -7.83 21.65
N GLY A 96 -12.13 -7.87 21.87
CA GLY A 96 -11.36 -6.73 22.33
C GLY A 96 -9.92 -6.80 21.82
N GLY A 97 -9.23 -5.65 21.79
CA GLY A 97 -7.85 -5.60 21.33
C GLY A 97 -7.07 -4.46 21.98
N ASN A 98 -5.74 -4.60 21.97
CA ASN A 98 -4.84 -3.58 22.51
C ASN A 98 -4.53 -2.53 21.43
N VAL A 99 -5.39 -1.53 21.35
CA VAL A 99 -5.28 -0.42 20.38
C VAL A 99 -3.96 0.34 20.51
N ALA A 100 -3.48 0.56 21.75
CA ALA A 100 -2.22 1.29 21.97
C ALA A 100 -1.00 0.56 21.40
N ARG A 101 -1.01 -0.78 21.48
CA ARG A 101 0.04 -1.61 20.90
C ARG A 101 0.03 -1.52 19.38
N LEU A 102 -1.11 -1.70 18.73
CA LEU A 102 -1.22 -1.63 17.28
C LEU A 102 -0.81 -0.25 16.75
N ALA A 103 -1.29 0.82 17.38
CA ALA A 103 -0.91 2.19 17.02
C ALA A 103 0.60 2.44 17.08
N ALA A 104 1.30 1.82 18.08
CA ALA A 104 2.74 1.92 18.20
C ALA A 104 3.50 1.09 17.15
N GLU A 105 3.00 -0.11 16.83
CA GLU A 105 3.61 -1.02 15.84
C GLU A 105 3.48 -0.44 14.42
N GLU A 106 2.35 0.14 14.07
CA GLU A 106 2.06 0.68 12.74
C GLU A 106 2.40 2.16 12.56
N HIS A 107 2.84 2.84 13.62
CA HIS A 107 3.05 4.29 13.62
C HIS A 107 1.79 5.07 13.23
N SER A 108 0.61 4.51 13.52
CA SER A 108 -0.70 5.06 13.21
C SER A 108 -1.30 5.81 14.42
N GLY A 109 -2.34 6.62 14.19
CA GLY A 109 -3.10 7.24 15.29
C GLY A 109 -3.96 6.22 16.03
N LEU A 110 -4.22 6.46 17.35
CA LEU A 110 -5.09 5.59 18.17
C LEU A 110 -6.47 5.35 17.56
N GLU A 111 -7.06 6.36 16.93
CA GLU A 111 -8.37 6.25 16.26
C GLU A 111 -8.32 5.31 15.05
N ALA A 112 -7.26 5.40 14.26
CA ALA A 112 -7.04 4.53 13.10
C ALA A 112 -6.85 3.07 13.54
N ALA A 113 -5.97 2.82 14.52
CA ALA A 113 -5.74 1.49 15.07
C ALA A 113 -7.02 0.89 15.72
N ALA A 114 -7.80 1.72 16.43
CA ALA A 114 -9.09 1.29 16.99
C ALA A 114 -10.10 0.89 15.92
N ARG A 115 -10.15 1.65 14.83
CA ARG A 115 -10.99 1.36 13.68
C ARG A 115 -10.57 0.06 13.02
N GLU A 116 -9.28 -0.13 12.78
CA GLU A 116 -8.75 -1.32 12.12
C GLU A 116 -9.06 -2.61 12.89
N LEU A 117 -8.78 -2.65 14.19
CA LEU A 117 -9.12 -3.80 15.04
C LEU A 117 -10.62 -4.11 15.03
N ARG A 118 -11.47 -3.08 15.07
CA ARG A 118 -12.91 -3.25 15.00
C ARG A 118 -13.37 -3.81 13.66
N TYR A 119 -12.83 -3.30 12.55
CA TYR A 119 -13.19 -3.80 11.23
C TYR A 119 -12.60 -5.19 10.95
N GLY A 120 -11.43 -5.51 11.50
CA GLY A 120 -10.89 -6.88 11.51
C GLY A 120 -11.83 -7.87 12.19
N PHE A 121 -12.39 -7.49 13.34
CA PHE A 121 -13.42 -8.30 14.01
C PHE A 121 -14.70 -8.46 13.18
N PHE A 122 -15.15 -7.40 12.51
CA PHE A 122 -16.31 -7.46 11.62
C PHE A 122 -16.07 -8.40 10.44
N ARG A 123 -14.90 -8.35 9.81
CA ARG A 123 -14.52 -9.27 8.72
C ARG A 123 -14.53 -10.73 9.20
N LEU A 124 -13.97 -10.99 10.36
CA LEU A 124 -13.99 -12.33 10.95
C LEU A 124 -15.44 -12.88 11.10
N LEU A 125 -16.37 -12.06 11.61
CA LEU A 125 -17.77 -12.45 11.75
C LEU A 125 -18.48 -12.60 10.40
N LEU A 126 -18.02 -11.93 9.37
CA LEU A 126 -18.53 -12.03 8.00
C LEU A 126 -17.89 -13.18 7.20
N GLY A 127 -16.94 -13.93 7.79
CA GLY A 127 -16.29 -15.09 7.17
C GLY A 127 -15.08 -14.76 6.29
N SER A 128 -14.48 -13.58 6.47
CA SER A 128 -13.23 -13.20 5.80
C SER A 128 -12.04 -13.41 6.74
N ALA A 129 -11.00 -14.12 6.28
CA ALA A 129 -9.74 -14.27 7.02
C ALA A 129 -8.71 -13.20 6.65
N GLU A 130 -8.86 -12.54 5.51
CA GLU A 130 -7.93 -11.52 5.08
C GLU A 130 -8.26 -10.14 5.66
N VAL A 131 -7.23 -9.51 6.19
CA VAL A 131 -7.26 -8.10 6.59
C VAL A 131 -6.96 -7.29 5.32
N ASP A 132 -7.86 -7.31 4.34
CA ASP A 132 -7.75 -6.42 3.21
C ASP A 132 -7.87 -4.96 3.67
N GLU A 133 -6.98 -4.12 3.14
CA GLU A 133 -6.96 -2.69 3.40
C GLU A 133 -8.37 -2.11 3.10
N VAL A 134 -9.15 -1.92 4.14
CA VAL A 134 -10.28 -0.99 4.05
C VAL A 134 -9.66 0.33 3.61
N GLU A 135 -10.06 0.85 2.45
CA GLU A 135 -9.64 2.19 2.01
C GLU A 135 -9.67 3.12 3.22
N PRO A 136 -8.54 3.75 3.56
CA PRO A 136 -8.48 4.57 4.77
C PRO A 136 -9.38 5.78 4.56
N ASP A 137 -10.55 5.75 5.17
CA ASP A 137 -11.35 6.95 5.44
C ASP A 137 -10.69 7.76 6.58
N VAL A 138 -9.39 7.54 6.76
CA VAL A 138 -8.55 8.20 7.77
C VAL A 138 -7.65 9.20 7.07
N PRO A 139 -7.71 10.47 7.47
CA PRO A 139 -6.84 11.52 6.96
C PRO A 139 -5.38 11.21 7.29
N GLN A 140 -4.58 10.89 6.31
CA GLN A 140 -3.13 10.94 6.44
C GLN A 140 -2.69 12.39 6.63
N GLY A 141 -1.95 12.64 7.71
CA GLY A 141 -1.10 13.79 7.87
C GLY A 141 -1.61 14.91 8.79
N LEU A 142 -1.26 14.78 10.03
CA LEU A 142 -0.64 15.84 10.83
C LEU A 142 0.41 15.11 11.67
N GLU A 143 1.68 15.40 11.40
CA GLU A 143 2.79 14.96 12.25
C GLU A 143 2.53 15.42 13.70
N PRO A 144 2.77 14.57 14.71
CA PRO A 144 2.70 15.01 16.09
C PRO A 144 3.89 15.93 16.36
N GLU A 145 3.60 17.19 16.64
CA GLU A 145 4.60 18.07 17.26
C GLU A 145 5.14 17.42 18.53
N SER A 146 6.44 17.29 18.56
CA SER A 146 7.23 16.78 19.65
C SER A 146 6.93 17.48 20.97
N SER A 147 6.34 16.79 21.94
CA SER A 147 6.36 17.26 23.31
C SER A 147 6.45 16.12 24.33
N GLY A 148 7.58 16.12 25.07
CA GLY A 148 7.56 15.71 26.47
C GLY A 148 7.71 14.23 26.77
N ARG A 149 8.95 13.83 26.92
CA ARG A 149 9.43 12.65 27.63
C ARG A 149 8.76 12.52 29.02
N LEU A 150 7.92 11.50 29.20
CA LEU A 150 7.54 11.02 30.53
C LEU A 150 8.14 9.62 30.71
N VAL A 151 9.14 9.55 31.57
CA VAL A 151 9.69 8.33 32.12
C VAL A 151 8.75 7.82 33.20
N GLY A 152 8.10 6.69 32.95
CA GLY A 152 7.33 5.95 33.94
C GLY A 152 7.56 4.46 33.70
N THR A 153 8.33 3.83 34.58
CA THR A 153 8.51 2.38 34.65
C THR A 153 7.21 1.74 35.10
N ALA A 154 6.46 1.15 34.16
CA ALA A 154 5.36 0.24 34.49
C ALA A 154 5.82 -1.19 34.13
N GLU A 155 5.75 -2.08 35.13
CA GLU A 155 5.97 -3.51 34.96
C GLU A 155 5.09 -4.07 33.83
N VAL A 156 5.73 -4.70 32.86
CA VAL A 156 5.06 -5.37 31.75
C VAL A 156 4.48 -6.68 32.26
N VAL A 157 3.19 -6.71 32.53
CA VAL A 157 2.45 -7.97 32.67
C VAL A 157 2.23 -8.52 31.26
N PRO A 158 2.68 -9.74 30.94
CA PRO A 158 2.43 -10.32 29.61
C PRO A 158 0.95 -10.63 29.46
N PHE A 159 0.28 -9.91 28.55
CA PHE A 159 -1.05 -10.31 28.11
C PHE A 159 -0.92 -11.57 27.23
N PRO A 160 -1.80 -12.57 27.41
CA PRO A 160 -1.76 -13.77 26.60
C PRO A 160 -2.03 -13.41 25.14
N ASN A 161 -1.30 -14.07 24.24
CA ASN A 161 -1.60 -14.16 22.83
C ASN A 161 -3.10 -14.27 22.61
N PHE A 162 -3.63 -13.78 21.47
CA PHE A 162 -4.98 -14.05 21.04
C PHE A 162 -5.33 -15.50 21.37
N SER A 163 -5.84 -15.72 22.55
CA SER A 163 -6.51 -16.96 22.85
C SER A 163 -7.75 -16.89 22.02
N GLN A 164 -7.82 -17.73 20.98
CA GLN A 164 -9.08 -18.00 20.32
C GLN A 164 -10.13 -18.10 21.41
N PRO A 165 -11.28 -17.44 21.30
CA PRO A 165 -12.38 -17.70 22.21
C PRO A 165 -12.55 -19.21 22.21
N SER A 166 -12.67 -19.82 23.38
CA SER A 166 -13.00 -21.23 23.53
C SER A 166 -14.41 -21.44 22.98
N VAL A 167 -14.52 -21.56 21.67
CA VAL A 167 -15.77 -21.77 20.96
C VAL A 167 -15.84 -23.26 20.63
N GLU A 168 -16.65 -23.98 21.36
CA GLU A 168 -17.00 -25.38 21.06
C GLU A 168 -17.90 -25.53 19.79
N ALA A 169 -18.18 -24.42 19.07
CA ALA A 169 -18.84 -24.41 17.78
C ALA A 169 -18.18 -23.38 16.85
N PRO A 170 -18.10 -23.62 15.53
CA PRO A 170 -17.60 -22.61 14.60
C PRO A 170 -18.43 -21.33 14.76
N PRO A 171 -17.79 -20.14 14.70
CA PRO A 171 -18.52 -18.88 14.82
C PRO A 171 -19.63 -18.83 13.77
N THR A 172 -20.81 -18.41 14.19
CA THR A 172 -21.93 -18.20 13.28
C THR A 172 -21.57 -17.11 12.29
N ILE A 173 -21.38 -17.46 11.02
CA ILE A 173 -21.11 -16.48 9.96
C ILE A 173 -22.34 -15.59 9.79
N LEU A 174 -22.12 -14.27 9.82
CA LEU A 174 -23.12 -13.26 9.58
C LEU A 174 -23.17 -12.90 8.09
N ASP A 175 -24.35 -12.50 7.60
CA ASP A 175 -24.51 -12.03 6.22
C ASP A 175 -24.26 -10.53 6.14
N ALA A 176 -24.65 -9.78 7.16
CA ALA A 176 -24.42 -8.34 7.24
C ALA A 176 -24.08 -7.87 8.66
N ILE A 177 -23.29 -6.80 8.75
CA ILE A 177 -23.09 -6.04 10.00
C ILE A 177 -23.60 -4.61 9.77
N THR A 178 -24.49 -4.16 10.66
CA THR A 178 -25.01 -2.80 10.62
C THR A 178 -24.25 -1.88 11.57
N THR A 179 -23.97 -0.64 11.12
CA THR A 179 -23.29 0.38 11.93
C THR A 179 -24.10 1.66 12.03
N GLY A 180 -24.04 2.33 13.18
CA GLY A 180 -24.85 3.50 13.51
C GLY A 180 -24.31 4.84 12.96
N HIS A 181 -23.84 4.88 11.70
CA HIS A 181 -23.48 6.15 11.08
C HIS A 181 -24.72 6.92 10.67
N THR A 182 -24.74 8.22 10.98
CA THR A 182 -25.86 9.13 10.84
C THR A 182 -25.69 10.12 9.70
N LEU A 183 -26.73 10.91 9.40
CA LEU A 183 -26.68 12.05 8.49
C LEU A 183 -25.64 13.08 8.95
N ASP A 184 -25.53 13.31 10.26
CA ASP A 184 -24.54 14.23 10.83
C ASP A 184 -23.11 13.72 10.57
N ASP A 185 -22.83 12.41 10.71
CA ASP A 185 -21.54 11.81 10.39
C ASP A 185 -21.20 11.94 8.90
N GLN A 186 -22.21 11.81 8.02
CA GLN A 186 -22.06 12.02 6.59
C GLN A 186 -21.62 13.45 6.29
N ALA A 187 -22.33 14.44 6.82
CA ALA A 187 -22.01 15.85 6.62
C ALA A 187 -20.60 16.21 7.17
N GLU A 188 -20.24 15.70 8.35
CA GLU A 188 -18.90 15.86 8.92
C GLU A 188 -17.83 15.33 7.97
N THR A 189 -18.03 14.11 7.46
CA THR A 189 -17.09 13.44 6.57
C THR A 189 -16.91 14.19 5.26
N VAL A 190 -18.01 14.58 4.62
CA VAL A 190 -17.98 15.36 3.37
C VAL A 190 -17.27 16.69 3.57
N LEU A 191 -17.63 17.43 4.62
CA LEU A 191 -17.01 18.72 4.90
C LEU A 191 -15.51 18.60 5.20
N MET A 192 -15.11 17.59 5.98
CA MET A 192 -13.69 17.32 6.24
C MET A 192 -12.92 17.00 4.97
N ARG A 193 -13.50 16.23 4.04
CA ARG A 193 -12.88 15.88 2.75
C ARG A 193 -12.78 17.11 1.85
N VAL A 194 -13.80 17.96 1.81
CA VAL A 194 -13.76 19.26 1.08
C VAL A 194 -12.63 20.15 1.60
N ILE A 195 -12.50 20.30 2.92
CA ILE A 195 -11.45 21.13 3.56
C ILE A 195 -10.05 20.62 3.20
N ARG A 196 -9.86 19.33 3.06
CA ARG A 196 -8.56 18.71 2.69
C ARG A 196 -8.27 18.75 1.20
N GLY A 197 -9.27 18.95 0.39
CA GLY A 197 -9.22 18.78 -1.07
C GLY A 197 -9.49 17.33 -1.45
N THR A 198 -10.54 17.11 -2.21
CA THR A 198 -10.95 15.77 -2.65
C THR A 198 -11.52 15.80 -4.07
N GLY A 199 -11.51 14.63 -4.75
CA GLY A 199 -12.26 14.38 -5.98
C GLY A 199 -13.69 13.90 -5.70
N LEU A 200 -14.43 13.53 -6.76
CA LEU A 200 -15.81 13.05 -6.67
C LEU A 200 -15.94 11.83 -5.75
N ARG A 201 -15.07 10.84 -5.89
CA ARG A 201 -15.07 9.65 -5.02
C ARG A 201 -15.04 10.01 -3.54
N GLY A 202 -14.19 10.96 -3.15
CA GLY A 202 -14.13 11.41 -1.79
C GLY A 202 -15.35 12.24 -1.37
N LEU A 203 -15.97 13.00 -2.27
CA LEU A 203 -17.22 13.71 -1.97
C LEU A 203 -18.39 12.75 -1.68
N GLY A 204 -18.36 11.51 -2.19
CA GLY A 204 -19.34 10.47 -1.87
C GLY A 204 -19.48 10.16 -0.38
N GLY A 205 -18.56 10.67 0.46
CA GLY A 205 -18.65 10.57 1.92
C GLY A 205 -18.63 9.12 2.41
N ILE A 206 -19.51 8.80 3.34
CA ILE A 206 -19.70 7.45 3.86
C ILE A 206 -20.66 6.70 2.94
N TYR A 207 -20.23 5.56 2.41
CA TYR A 207 -21.06 4.73 1.54
C TYR A 207 -22.09 3.93 2.35
N PRO A 208 -23.33 3.76 1.86
CA PRO A 208 -24.38 3.00 2.56
C PRO A 208 -24.01 1.52 2.77
N ARG A 209 -23.22 0.96 1.86
CA ARG A 209 -22.81 -0.45 1.82
C ARG A 209 -21.30 -0.54 1.55
N LEU A 210 -20.66 -1.53 2.18
CA LEU A 210 -19.30 -1.96 1.93
C LEU A 210 -19.31 -3.49 1.80
N LEU A 211 -18.83 -4.00 0.69
CA LEU A 211 -18.68 -5.43 0.45
C LEU A 211 -17.42 -5.95 1.14
N VAL A 212 -17.50 -7.15 1.70
CA VAL A 212 -16.40 -7.88 2.34
C VAL A 212 -16.32 -9.25 1.71
N GLU A 213 -15.21 -9.56 1.04
CA GLU A 213 -15.00 -10.88 0.43
C GLU A 213 -14.88 -11.97 1.50
N ARG A 214 -15.45 -13.15 1.22
CA ARG A 214 -15.40 -14.34 2.07
C ARG A 214 -14.31 -15.29 1.58
N GLU A 215 -13.78 -16.12 2.49
CA GLU A 215 -12.78 -17.14 2.12
C GLU A 215 -13.33 -18.26 1.24
N ASP A 216 -14.60 -18.58 1.38
CA ASP A 216 -15.25 -19.72 0.74
C ASP A 216 -15.68 -19.49 -0.72
N GLU A 217 -15.29 -18.39 -1.34
CA GLU A 217 -15.61 -17.97 -2.72
C GLU A 217 -17.13 -17.95 -3.07
N GLU A 218 -18.03 -18.31 -2.17
CA GLU A 218 -19.47 -18.45 -2.43
C GLU A 218 -20.32 -17.22 -2.02
N GLY A 219 -19.71 -16.04 -1.84
CA GLY A 219 -20.48 -14.84 -1.54
C GLY A 219 -19.70 -13.73 -0.86
N HIS A 220 -20.42 -12.66 -0.54
CA HIS A 220 -19.86 -11.51 0.15
C HIS A 220 -20.59 -11.28 1.47
N GLY A 221 -19.84 -10.91 2.52
CA GLY A 221 -20.40 -10.28 3.69
C GLY A 221 -20.60 -8.79 3.41
N GLU A 222 -21.50 -8.13 4.12
CA GLU A 222 -21.78 -6.71 3.91
C GLU A 222 -21.69 -5.92 5.23
N ILE A 223 -21.10 -4.73 5.17
CA ILE A 223 -21.22 -3.75 6.26
C ILE A 223 -22.14 -2.64 5.77
N VAL A 224 -23.28 -2.49 6.41
CA VAL A 224 -24.34 -1.56 5.98
C VAL A 224 -24.63 -0.48 7.01
N ARG A 225 -25.19 0.64 6.56
CA ARG A 225 -25.38 1.86 7.36
C ARG A 225 -26.80 2.40 7.22
N PRO A 226 -27.77 1.82 7.95
CA PRO A 226 -29.18 2.14 7.78
C PRO A 226 -29.58 3.56 8.23
N LEU A 227 -28.74 4.25 9.01
CA LEU A 227 -29.07 5.55 9.61
C LEU A 227 -28.47 6.75 8.86
N LEU A 228 -27.86 6.57 7.68
CA LEU A 228 -27.23 7.68 6.93
C LEU A 228 -28.19 8.82 6.52
N GLY A 229 -29.49 8.55 6.47
CA GLY A 229 -30.53 9.57 6.20
C GLY A 229 -31.21 10.12 7.46
N ILE A 230 -30.71 9.81 8.67
CA ILE A 230 -31.35 10.16 9.94
C ILE A 230 -30.43 11.07 10.75
N ARG A 231 -31.00 12.18 11.25
CA ARG A 231 -30.28 13.11 12.14
C ARG A 231 -30.09 12.52 13.53
N ARG A 232 -28.94 12.73 14.14
CA ARG A 232 -28.64 12.25 15.50
C ARG A 232 -29.67 12.71 16.53
N ARG A 233 -30.18 13.95 16.43
CA ARG A 233 -31.23 14.50 17.32
C ARG A 233 -32.54 13.70 17.25
N GLU A 234 -32.88 13.12 16.11
CA GLU A 234 -34.08 12.28 15.96
C GLU A 234 -33.90 10.92 16.66
N LEU A 235 -32.67 10.36 16.61
CA LEU A 235 -32.31 9.12 17.32
C LEU A 235 -32.35 9.34 18.84
N GLU A 236 -31.87 10.47 19.32
CA GLU A 236 -31.95 10.84 20.73
C GLU A 236 -33.38 10.95 21.21
N GLN A 237 -34.25 11.64 20.45
CA GLN A 237 -35.67 11.78 20.78
C GLN A 237 -36.37 10.41 20.78
N TYR A 238 -36.08 9.55 19.81
CA TYR A 238 -36.60 8.19 19.74
C TYR A 238 -36.25 7.36 21.01
N LEU A 239 -35.00 7.42 21.47
CA LEU A 239 -34.59 6.73 22.68
C LEU A 239 -35.25 7.30 23.95
N VAL A 240 -35.43 8.64 24.01
CA VAL A 240 -36.16 9.30 25.09
C VAL A 240 -37.62 8.84 25.13
N ASP A 241 -38.29 8.78 24.00
CA ASP A 241 -39.68 8.34 23.90
C ASP A 241 -39.86 6.87 24.33
N LEU A 242 -38.86 6.02 24.00
CA LEU A 242 -38.81 4.63 24.47
C LEU A 242 -38.35 4.46 25.92
N LYS A 243 -37.86 5.54 26.58
CA LYS A 243 -37.17 5.49 27.87
C LYS A 243 -36.01 4.51 27.89
N GLN A 244 -35.31 4.39 26.74
CA GLN A 244 -34.17 3.53 26.59
C GLN A 244 -32.91 4.25 27.04
N PRO A 245 -32.18 3.77 28.07
CA PRO A 245 -30.92 4.36 28.47
C PRO A 245 -29.82 4.10 27.44
N TRP A 246 -28.85 5.00 27.38
CA TRP A 246 -27.61 4.87 26.60
C TRP A 246 -26.43 5.38 27.43
N ARG A 247 -25.22 5.21 26.90
CA ARG A 247 -23.99 5.68 27.52
C ARG A 247 -23.40 6.87 26.76
N GLU A 248 -22.89 7.85 27.49
CA GLU A 248 -22.16 8.95 26.86
C GLU A 248 -20.66 8.68 26.88
N ASP A 249 -20.01 8.85 25.74
CA ASP A 249 -18.56 8.75 25.63
C ASP A 249 -17.92 10.10 26.01
N SER A 250 -17.15 10.11 27.09
CA SER A 250 -16.46 11.30 27.60
C SER A 250 -15.47 11.90 26.58
N THR A 251 -14.97 11.10 25.62
CA THR A 251 -14.02 11.58 24.58
C THR A 251 -14.69 12.42 23.50
N ASN A 252 -16.02 12.38 23.35
CA ASN A 252 -16.77 13.19 22.39
C ASN A 252 -16.66 14.70 22.64
N ALA A 253 -16.26 15.11 23.86
CA ALA A 253 -16.10 16.51 24.22
C ALA A 253 -14.70 17.09 23.90
N ASP A 254 -13.72 16.26 23.53
CA ASP A 254 -12.34 16.73 23.30
C ASP A 254 -12.20 17.45 21.95
N SER A 255 -12.06 18.77 21.99
CA SER A 255 -11.89 19.63 20.80
C SER A 255 -10.52 19.51 20.11
N LYS A 256 -9.59 18.69 20.61
CA LYS A 256 -8.31 18.42 19.94
C LYS A 256 -8.51 17.69 18.61
N PHE A 257 -9.56 16.90 18.49
CA PHE A 257 -9.85 16.16 17.26
C PHE A 257 -10.55 17.05 16.22
N THR A 258 -10.06 17.03 14.99
CA THR A 258 -10.63 17.83 13.90
C THR A 258 -12.11 17.53 13.67
N ARG A 259 -12.53 16.26 13.78
CA ARG A 259 -13.93 15.86 13.64
C ARG A 259 -14.82 16.50 14.71
N ASN A 260 -14.38 16.48 15.96
CA ASN A 260 -15.12 17.13 17.06
C ASN A 260 -15.23 18.65 16.87
N ARG A 261 -14.19 19.30 16.32
CA ARG A 261 -14.26 20.74 15.98
C ARG A 261 -15.26 21.01 14.85
N VAL A 262 -15.30 20.17 13.82
CA VAL A 262 -16.29 20.29 12.74
C VAL A 262 -17.70 20.12 13.31
N ARG A 263 -17.94 19.10 14.13
CA ARG A 263 -19.24 18.81 14.78
C ARG A 263 -19.70 19.92 15.70
N GLN A 264 -18.81 20.45 16.54
CA GLN A 264 -19.19 21.37 17.63
C GLN A 264 -19.12 22.84 17.26
N LEU A 265 -18.32 23.21 16.25
CA LEU A 265 -18.09 24.63 15.91
C LEU A 265 -18.52 24.92 14.46
N VAL A 266 -18.05 24.16 13.48
CA VAL A 266 -18.20 24.54 12.08
C VAL A 266 -19.62 24.26 11.57
N LEU A 267 -20.13 23.06 11.73
CA LEU A 267 -21.48 22.71 11.28
C LEU A 267 -22.55 23.54 11.97
N PRO A 268 -22.55 23.72 13.32
CA PRO A 268 -23.52 24.58 13.96
C PRO A 268 -23.44 26.06 13.49
N LEU A 269 -22.24 26.59 13.24
CA LEU A 269 -22.08 27.92 12.68
C LEU A 269 -22.70 28.04 11.29
N LEU A 270 -22.46 27.03 10.42
CA LEU A 270 -23.03 26.99 9.07
C LEU A 270 -24.55 26.87 9.08
N GLU A 271 -25.11 26.05 10.00
CA GLU A 271 -26.57 25.92 10.17
C GLU A 271 -27.22 27.21 10.64
N GLN A 272 -26.61 27.92 11.60
CA GLN A 272 -27.18 29.11 12.23
C GLN A 272 -27.03 30.36 11.37
N GLU A 273 -25.86 30.57 10.78
CA GLU A 273 -25.52 31.83 10.13
C GLU A 273 -25.70 31.82 8.62
N PHE A 274 -25.72 30.62 7.99
CA PHE A 274 -25.72 30.52 6.52
C PHE A 274 -26.93 29.76 6.00
N ASN A 275 -27.07 28.48 6.35
CA ASN A 275 -28.15 27.64 5.84
C ASN A 275 -28.55 26.56 6.86
N PRO A 276 -29.77 26.59 7.40
CA PRO A 276 -30.26 25.57 8.34
C PRO A 276 -30.27 24.14 7.78
N ALA A 277 -30.30 24.00 6.46
CA ALA A 277 -30.30 22.71 5.76
C ALA A 277 -28.89 22.28 5.29
N VAL A 278 -27.81 22.86 5.82
CA VAL A 278 -26.44 22.58 5.32
C VAL A 278 -26.06 21.11 5.49
N VAL A 279 -26.52 20.45 6.55
CA VAL A 279 -26.23 19.04 6.81
C VAL A 279 -26.92 18.15 5.79
N GLU A 280 -28.19 18.42 5.51
CA GLU A 280 -28.97 17.75 4.48
C GLU A 280 -28.34 17.96 3.09
N ASN A 281 -27.98 19.20 2.75
CA ASN A 281 -27.36 19.54 1.46
C ASN A 281 -26.01 18.85 1.25
N LEU A 282 -25.19 18.72 2.32
CA LEU A 282 -23.92 17.96 2.25
C LEU A 282 -24.15 16.48 2.02
N SER A 283 -25.22 15.90 2.59
CA SER A 283 -25.59 14.51 2.35
C SER A 283 -26.11 14.29 0.95
N GLU A 284 -26.96 15.19 0.42
CA GLU A 284 -27.42 15.14 -0.97
C GLU A 284 -26.25 15.27 -1.97
N LEU A 285 -25.29 16.17 -1.68
CA LEU A 285 -24.06 16.27 -2.47
C LEU A 285 -23.28 14.95 -2.49
N ALA A 286 -23.21 14.25 -1.36
CA ALA A 286 -22.54 12.96 -1.28
C ALA A 286 -23.28 11.89 -2.09
N GLU A 287 -24.62 11.88 -2.09
CA GLU A 287 -25.43 10.96 -2.87
C GLU A 287 -25.19 11.19 -4.37
N ILE A 288 -25.30 12.43 -4.85
CA ILE A 288 -24.99 12.79 -6.23
C ILE A 288 -23.57 12.37 -6.62
N ALA A 289 -22.59 12.62 -5.74
CA ALA A 289 -21.20 12.28 -6.03
C ALA A 289 -20.97 10.76 -6.11
N ARG A 290 -21.71 9.94 -5.36
CA ARG A 290 -21.66 8.47 -5.46
C ARG A 290 -22.26 7.99 -6.78
N ASP A 291 -23.44 8.48 -7.16
CA ASP A 291 -24.09 8.11 -8.42
C ASP A 291 -23.22 8.46 -9.64
N GLU A 292 -22.58 9.64 -9.62
CA GLU A 292 -21.62 10.04 -10.64
C GLU A 292 -20.38 9.14 -10.65
N GLU A 293 -19.87 8.74 -9.48
CA GLU A 293 -18.70 7.87 -9.38
C GLU A 293 -19.02 6.46 -9.89
N ASP A 294 -20.16 5.89 -9.50
CA ASP A 294 -20.62 4.57 -9.95
C ASP A 294 -20.81 4.54 -11.49
N TYR A 295 -21.38 5.60 -12.06
CA TYR A 295 -21.46 5.75 -13.51
C TYR A 295 -20.07 5.72 -14.15
N TRP A 296 -19.12 6.50 -13.61
CA TRP A 296 -17.77 6.56 -14.16
C TRP A 296 -17.00 5.25 -13.96
N GLU A 297 -17.15 4.55 -12.85
CA GLU A 297 -16.50 3.25 -12.63
C GLU A 297 -16.95 2.22 -13.67
N ASN A 298 -18.26 2.18 -13.96
CA ASN A 298 -18.81 1.30 -14.99
C ASN A 298 -18.29 1.66 -16.40
N GLU A 299 -18.31 2.92 -16.78
CA GLU A 299 -17.81 3.39 -18.08
C GLU A 299 -16.31 3.10 -18.24
N ILE A 300 -15.51 3.45 -17.24
CA ILE A 300 -14.06 3.26 -17.28
C ILE A 300 -13.70 1.77 -17.30
N SER A 301 -14.37 0.91 -16.55
CA SER A 301 -14.15 -0.54 -16.57
C SER A 301 -14.37 -1.10 -17.98
N GLY A 302 -15.41 -0.68 -18.67
CA GLY A 302 -15.66 -1.03 -20.06
C GLY A 302 -14.56 -0.55 -21.02
N TRP A 303 -14.01 0.64 -20.80
CA TRP A 303 -12.97 1.21 -21.66
C TRP A 303 -11.59 0.61 -21.40
N LEU A 304 -11.23 0.39 -20.12
CA LEU A 304 -9.90 -0.14 -19.79
C LEU A 304 -9.58 -1.44 -20.53
N GLY A 305 -10.55 -2.35 -20.66
CA GLY A 305 -10.37 -3.58 -21.42
C GLY A 305 -10.12 -3.39 -22.93
N THR A 306 -10.48 -2.23 -23.50
CA THR A 306 -10.36 -1.94 -24.93
C THR A 306 -9.22 -0.99 -25.26
N VAL A 307 -8.95 0.00 -24.41
CA VAL A 307 -7.98 1.08 -24.70
C VAL A 307 -6.65 0.91 -23.98
N VAL A 308 -6.57 0.06 -22.94
CA VAL A 308 -5.35 -0.22 -22.20
C VAL A 308 -4.87 -1.64 -22.50
N GLN A 309 -3.63 -1.77 -22.92
CA GLN A 309 -2.98 -3.07 -23.13
C GLN A 309 -2.01 -3.34 -21.99
N TRP A 310 -2.20 -4.46 -21.31
CA TRP A 310 -1.31 -4.94 -20.27
C TRP A 310 -0.31 -5.92 -20.83
N SER A 311 0.97 -5.77 -20.52
CA SER A 311 2.05 -6.61 -21.01
C SER A 311 3.07 -6.92 -19.93
N GLN A 312 3.67 -8.10 -20.00
CA GLN A 312 4.75 -8.45 -19.08
C GLN A 312 5.97 -7.53 -19.30
N PRO A 313 6.65 -7.09 -18.22
CA PRO A 313 7.89 -6.35 -18.36
C PRO A 313 9.02 -7.26 -18.89
N GLU A 314 9.91 -6.69 -19.70
CA GLU A 314 11.03 -7.42 -20.30
C GLU A 314 11.92 -8.14 -19.25
N TRP A 315 12.07 -7.54 -18.07
CA TRP A 315 12.86 -8.14 -17.00
C TRP A 315 12.21 -9.40 -16.38
N ALA A 316 10.91 -9.61 -16.56
CA ALA A 316 10.19 -10.78 -16.08
C ALA A 316 10.25 -11.96 -17.07
N CYS A 317 10.65 -11.72 -18.32
CA CYS A 317 10.80 -12.77 -19.33
C CYS A 317 11.87 -13.79 -18.90
N GLY A 318 11.48 -15.08 -18.83
CA GLY A 318 12.37 -16.17 -18.45
C GLY A 318 12.47 -16.47 -16.95
N LEU A 319 11.65 -15.83 -16.11
CA LEU A 319 11.50 -16.25 -14.72
C LEU A 319 10.58 -17.48 -14.65
N PRO A 320 10.94 -18.55 -13.90
CA PRO A 320 10.06 -19.69 -13.67
C PRO A 320 8.75 -19.21 -13.02
N GLY A 321 7.61 -19.57 -13.62
CA GLY A 321 6.28 -19.17 -13.15
C GLY A 321 5.64 -18.00 -13.92
N PHE A 322 6.37 -17.32 -14.82
CA PHE A 322 5.85 -16.27 -15.70
C PHE A 322 5.46 -16.76 -17.11
N GLU A 323 5.49 -18.06 -17.37
CA GLU A 323 5.06 -18.60 -18.65
C GLU A 323 3.53 -18.64 -18.76
N GLY A 324 2.96 -17.62 -19.37
CA GLY A 324 1.71 -17.71 -20.14
C GLY A 324 0.40 -17.95 -19.38
N SER A 325 0.25 -17.67 -18.08
CA SER A 325 -1.01 -17.86 -17.37
C SER A 325 -1.20 -16.88 -16.22
N GLN A 326 -2.42 -16.43 -16.04
CA GLN A 326 -2.97 -15.55 -15.02
C GLN A 326 -2.79 -16.00 -13.55
N LYS A 327 -1.76 -16.77 -13.22
CA LYS A 327 -1.44 -17.15 -11.84
C LYS A 327 0.01 -16.79 -11.58
N LEU A 328 0.24 -15.76 -10.78
CA LEU A 328 1.49 -15.59 -10.04
C LEU A 328 1.64 -16.81 -9.12
N VAL A 329 2.42 -17.79 -9.57
CA VAL A 329 2.85 -18.90 -8.71
C VAL A 329 3.78 -18.28 -7.66
N GLN A 330 3.54 -18.62 -6.40
CA GLN A 330 4.35 -18.34 -5.23
C GLN A 330 5.85 -18.23 -5.58
N ILE A 331 6.36 -17.02 -5.60
CA ILE A 331 7.79 -16.77 -5.65
C ILE A 331 8.31 -17.14 -4.27
N GLN A 332 8.99 -18.29 -4.19
CA GLN A 332 9.64 -18.75 -2.96
C GLN A 332 10.70 -17.74 -2.46
N PRO A 333 11.10 -17.77 -1.18
CA PRO A 333 11.65 -16.67 -0.40
C PRO A 333 13.12 -16.34 -0.68
N SER A 334 13.41 -15.94 -1.91
CA SER A 334 14.70 -15.34 -2.29
C SER A 334 14.58 -13.90 -2.77
N LEU A 335 13.45 -13.24 -2.49
CA LEU A 335 13.31 -11.79 -2.70
C LEU A 335 14.27 -11.05 -1.76
N PRO A 336 15.03 -10.07 -2.27
CA PRO A 336 16.00 -9.34 -1.48
C PRO A 336 15.30 -8.60 -0.33
N LYS A 337 15.84 -8.72 0.88
CA LYS A 337 15.35 -8.12 2.14
C LYS A 337 15.28 -6.57 2.17
N VAL A 338 15.29 -5.90 1.02
CA VAL A 338 15.44 -4.44 0.89
C VAL A 338 14.35 -3.80 0.04
N LEU A 339 13.36 -4.55 -0.41
CA LEU A 339 12.15 -3.95 -1.02
C LEU A 339 11.29 -3.37 0.10
N ASP A 340 10.66 -2.21 -0.17
CA ASP A 340 9.61 -1.67 0.69
C ASP A 340 8.63 -2.81 1.01
N PRO A 341 8.40 -3.15 2.30
CA PRO A 341 7.51 -4.24 2.67
C PRO A 341 6.14 -4.17 1.98
N LYS A 342 5.60 -2.95 1.80
CA LYS A 342 4.35 -2.72 1.07
C LYS A 342 4.45 -3.06 -0.43
N LEU A 343 5.62 -2.93 -1.03
CA LEU A 343 5.83 -3.31 -2.43
C LEU A 343 5.97 -4.83 -2.57
N VAL A 344 6.60 -5.49 -1.61
CA VAL A 344 6.73 -6.96 -1.58
C VAL A 344 5.37 -7.62 -1.42
N GLU A 345 4.57 -7.15 -0.48
CA GLU A 345 3.20 -7.62 -0.24
C GLU A 345 2.31 -7.46 -1.48
N ARG A 346 2.45 -6.33 -2.20
CA ARG A 346 1.76 -6.07 -3.47
C ARG A 346 2.23 -6.94 -4.64
N LEU A 347 3.48 -7.38 -4.63
CA LEU A 347 4.05 -8.26 -5.66
C LEU A 347 3.67 -9.73 -5.44
N GLU A 348 3.24 -10.09 -4.24
CA GLU A 348 2.75 -11.43 -3.90
C GLU A 348 1.28 -11.63 -4.32
N GLN A 349 0.54 -10.55 -4.64
CA GLN A 349 -0.83 -10.64 -5.12
C GLN A 349 -0.90 -10.90 -6.63
N PRO A 350 -1.72 -11.84 -7.11
CA PRO A 350 -1.93 -12.07 -8.54
C PRO A 350 -2.71 -10.89 -9.15
N GLY A 351 -2.06 -10.10 -10.03
CA GLY A 351 -2.76 -9.00 -10.67
C GLY A 351 -1.88 -8.13 -11.58
N PRO A 352 -2.44 -7.06 -12.15
CA PRO A 352 -1.73 -6.15 -13.06
C PRO A 352 -0.63 -5.30 -12.41
N ALA A 353 -0.45 -5.39 -11.09
CA ALA A 353 0.57 -4.62 -10.35
C ALA A 353 2.02 -4.86 -10.79
N VAL A 354 2.30 -5.95 -11.52
CA VAL A 354 3.63 -6.30 -12.05
C VAL A 354 3.66 -6.20 -13.58
N MET A 355 2.63 -5.67 -14.20
CA MET A 355 2.53 -5.56 -15.66
C MET A 355 2.73 -4.12 -16.11
N ASN A 356 3.36 -3.95 -17.27
CA ASN A 356 3.37 -2.68 -17.95
C ASN A 356 1.97 -2.39 -18.52
N ALA A 357 1.54 -1.13 -18.48
CA ALA A 357 0.30 -0.69 -19.11
C ALA A 357 0.62 0.24 -20.28
N SER A 358 -0.09 0.08 -21.38
CA SER A 358 0.03 0.93 -22.57
C SER A 358 -1.33 1.47 -22.98
N VAL A 359 -1.44 2.77 -23.21
CA VAL A 359 -2.64 3.43 -23.73
C VAL A 359 -2.30 4.23 -24.99
N SER A 360 -3.19 4.21 -26.00
CA SER A 360 -2.99 4.98 -27.23
C SER A 360 -2.89 6.48 -26.91
N ARG A 361 -1.75 7.08 -27.23
CA ARG A 361 -1.51 8.51 -27.03
C ARG A 361 -2.44 9.39 -27.89
N PRO A 362 -2.63 9.13 -29.21
CA PRO A 362 -3.57 9.91 -30.02
C PRO A 362 -4.99 9.83 -29.48
N TRP A 363 -5.47 8.64 -29.14
CA TRP A 363 -6.79 8.48 -28.54
C TRP A 363 -6.91 9.26 -27.23
N LEU A 364 -5.98 9.08 -26.30
CA LEU A 364 -6.00 9.77 -25.01
C LEU A 364 -6.09 11.31 -25.18
N LEU A 365 -5.37 11.86 -26.15
CA LEU A 365 -5.36 13.32 -26.40
C LEU A 365 -6.61 13.83 -27.08
N THR A 366 -7.40 12.99 -27.77
CA THR A 366 -8.68 13.38 -28.39
C THR A 366 -9.85 13.33 -27.42
N GLU A 367 -9.72 12.57 -26.32
CA GLU A 367 -10.78 12.43 -25.34
C GLU A 367 -10.98 13.71 -24.49
N PRO A 368 -12.20 13.95 -23.96
CA PRO A 368 -12.46 15.01 -23.00
C PRO A 368 -11.55 14.91 -21.76
N ARG A 369 -11.19 16.05 -21.17
CA ARG A 369 -10.26 16.09 -20.03
C ARG A 369 -10.70 15.22 -18.85
N ALA A 370 -12.00 15.11 -18.59
CA ALA A 370 -12.56 14.25 -17.57
C ALA A 370 -12.22 12.77 -17.82
N VAL A 371 -12.38 12.30 -19.06
CA VAL A 371 -12.03 10.94 -19.49
C VAL A 371 -10.52 10.68 -19.36
N GLN A 372 -9.70 11.62 -19.87
CA GLN A 372 -8.25 11.52 -19.76
C GLN A 372 -7.80 11.28 -18.31
N ARG A 373 -8.32 12.10 -17.36
CA ARG A 373 -7.99 11.99 -15.93
C ARG A 373 -8.42 10.66 -15.35
N ARG A 374 -9.62 10.20 -15.68
CA ARG A 374 -10.20 8.95 -15.19
C ARG A 374 -9.41 7.73 -15.68
N VAL A 375 -9.08 7.68 -16.96
CA VAL A 375 -8.30 6.57 -17.53
C VAL A 375 -6.91 6.51 -16.91
N VAL A 376 -6.21 7.64 -16.80
CA VAL A 376 -4.89 7.68 -16.17
C VAL A 376 -4.97 7.27 -14.69
N LYS A 377 -6.00 7.73 -13.96
CA LYS A 377 -6.24 7.33 -12.57
C LYS A 377 -6.51 5.83 -12.46
N ALA A 378 -7.39 5.28 -13.30
CA ALA A 378 -7.74 3.87 -13.29
C ALA A 378 -6.54 2.95 -13.63
N ILE A 379 -5.67 3.36 -14.57
CA ILE A 379 -4.40 2.66 -14.79
C ILE A 379 -3.55 2.67 -13.52
N GLY A 380 -3.46 3.83 -12.84
CA GLY A 380 -2.73 3.94 -11.59
C GLY A 380 -3.29 3.04 -10.49
N ASP A 381 -4.61 2.99 -10.34
CA ASP A 381 -5.29 2.17 -9.33
C ASP A 381 -5.08 0.68 -9.58
N GLN A 382 -5.26 0.21 -10.82
CA GLN A 382 -5.01 -1.19 -11.19
C GLN A 382 -3.54 -1.59 -11.06
N ALA A 383 -2.62 -0.68 -11.34
CA ALA A 383 -1.18 -0.88 -11.18
C ALA A 383 -0.68 -0.59 -9.75
N LEU A 384 -1.58 -0.26 -8.82
CA LEU A 384 -1.28 0.14 -7.44
C LEU A 384 -0.26 1.30 -7.35
N ILE A 385 -0.33 2.24 -8.29
CA ILE A 385 0.49 3.47 -8.28
C ILE A 385 -0.31 4.57 -7.58
N PRO A 386 0.16 5.14 -6.46
CA PRO A 386 -0.57 6.20 -5.74
C PRO A 386 -0.51 7.53 -6.52
N LEU A 387 -1.35 7.64 -7.56
CA LEU A 387 -1.43 8.84 -8.39
C LEU A 387 -2.36 9.87 -7.76
N GLU A 388 -1.78 10.98 -7.31
CA GLU A 388 -2.51 12.19 -6.91
C GLU A 388 -2.86 13.06 -8.12
N PHE A 389 -3.74 14.04 -7.94
CA PHE A 389 -4.14 14.97 -8.99
C PHE A 389 -2.96 15.63 -9.72
N LYS A 390 -1.92 16.05 -8.99
CA LYS A 390 -0.70 16.65 -9.57
C LYS A 390 0.02 15.70 -10.52
N HIS A 391 0.10 14.40 -10.17
CA HIS A 391 0.74 13.39 -11.00
C HIS A 391 -0.05 13.15 -12.29
N ILE A 392 -1.39 13.07 -12.18
CA ILE A 392 -2.27 12.91 -13.34
C ILE A 392 -2.12 14.09 -14.31
N GLU A 393 -2.14 15.34 -13.80
CA GLU A 393 -1.97 16.53 -14.63
C GLU A 393 -0.57 16.58 -15.29
N GLU A 394 0.46 16.13 -14.59
CA GLU A 394 1.82 16.06 -15.12
C GLU A 394 1.92 15.01 -16.24
N ILE A 395 1.32 13.82 -16.06
CA ILE A 395 1.23 12.78 -17.09
C ILE A 395 0.52 13.30 -18.34
N LEU A 396 -0.61 13.96 -18.17
CA LEU A 396 -1.39 14.49 -19.29
C LEU A 396 -0.69 15.65 -20.01
N ARG A 397 0.06 16.48 -19.29
CA ARG A 397 0.92 17.51 -19.89
C ARG A 397 2.06 16.86 -20.68
N PHE A 398 2.72 15.85 -20.08
CA PHE A 398 3.78 15.08 -20.70
C PHE A 398 3.31 14.36 -21.97
N ALA A 399 2.08 13.82 -21.97
CA ALA A 399 1.47 13.21 -23.15
C ALA A 399 1.26 14.23 -24.29
N ALA A 400 0.88 15.48 -23.96
CA ALA A 400 0.60 16.53 -24.95
C ALA A 400 1.88 17.20 -25.50
N GLU A 401 3.03 17.09 -24.84
CA GLU A 401 4.27 17.69 -25.30
C GLU A 401 4.71 17.13 -26.65
N ASN A 402 5.21 18.01 -27.53
CA ASN A 402 5.93 17.62 -28.73
C ASN A 402 7.40 17.39 -28.39
N GLY A 403 7.98 16.28 -28.83
CA GLY A 403 9.38 15.97 -28.55
C GLY A 403 9.78 14.56 -28.94
N PRO A 404 11.07 14.18 -28.77
CA PRO A 404 11.57 12.90 -29.20
C PRO A 404 10.83 11.75 -28.47
N SER A 405 10.64 10.63 -29.18
CA SER A 405 10.15 9.38 -28.63
C SER A 405 11.14 8.82 -27.58
N GLY A 406 10.62 8.04 -26.65
CA GLY A 406 11.42 7.39 -25.61
C GLY A 406 11.76 8.26 -24.39
N LYS A 407 11.26 9.52 -24.34
CA LYS A 407 11.39 10.34 -23.13
C LYS A 407 10.59 9.70 -21.97
N GLU A 408 11.18 9.69 -20.78
CA GLU A 408 10.58 9.12 -19.58
C GLU A 408 10.28 10.18 -18.53
N LEU A 409 9.15 10.01 -17.83
CA LEU A 409 8.74 10.75 -16.63
C LEU A 409 8.71 9.76 -15.46
N SER A 410 9.28 10.14 -14.31
CA SER A 410 9.27 9.32 -13.09
C SER A 410 7.96 9.49 -12.33
N LEU A 411 7.41 8.39 -11.85
CA LEU A 411 6.19 8.29 -11.05
C LEU A 411 6.51 7.77 -9.64
N PRO A 412 5.55 7.82 -8.71
CA PRO A 412 5.70 7.23 -7.38
C PRO A 412 6.09 5.75 -7.43
N LEU A 413 6.66 5.24 -6.34
CA LEU A 413 7.10 3.85 -6.16
C LEU A 413 8.08 3.34 -7.23
N GLY A 414 8.81 4.26 -7.89
CA GLY A 414 9.81 3.89 -8.91
C GLY A 414 9.25 3.56 -10.29
N TRP A 415 7.93 3.66 -10.46
CA TRP A 415 7.30 3.57 -11.78
C TRP A 415 7.78 4.68 -12.70
N LYS A 416 7.66 4.46 -14.00
CA LYS A 416 7.95 5.45 -15.02
C LYS A 416 6.89 5.41 -16.10
N ILE A 417 6.67 6.53 -16.76
CA ILE A 417 5.88 6.57 -17.98
C ILE A 417 6.78 7.00 -19.13
N ARG A 418 6.77 6.21 -20.21
CA ARG A 418 7.51 6.49 -21.44
C ARG A 418 6.55 6.99 -22.50
N ARG A 419 6.94 8.08 -23.15
CA ARG A 419 6.18 8.63 -24.28
C ARG A 419 6.73 8.06 -25.58
N GLU A 420 5.85 7.34 -26.29
CA GLU A 420 6.06 6.86 -27.65
C GLU A 420 5.20 7.68 -28.64
N PRO A 421 5.43 7.59 -29.98
CA PRO A 421 4.61 8.31 -30.94
C PRO A 421 3.13 7.97 -30.84
N GLU A 422 2.81 6.68 -30.71
CA GLU A 422 1.46 6.13 -30.72
C GLU A 422 0.95 5.71 -29.33
N ALA A 423 1.81 5.73 -28.30
CA ALA A 423 1.44 5.21 -26.97
C ALA A 423 2.07 5.98 -25.82
N MET A 424 1.37 5.94 -24.67
CA MET A 424 1.91 6.23 -23.37
C MET A 424 2.08 4.90 -22.64
N VAL A 425 3.31 4.55 -22.26
CA VAL A 425 3.64 3.24 -21.66
C VAL A 425 4.06 3.43 -20.20
N PHE A 426 3.26 2.89 -19.30
CA PHE A 426 3.58 2.82 -17.88
C PHE A 426 4.48 1.61 -17.66
N LEU A 427 5.68 1.85 -17.17
CA LEU A 427 6.72 0.85 -16.98
C LEU A 427 6.85 0.53 -15.50
N THR A 428 6.74 -0.75 -15.18
CA THR A 428 6.98 -1.26 -13.83
C THR A 428 8.41 -0.94 -13.38
N PRO A 429 8.63 -0.72 -12.08
CA PRO A 429 9.98 -0.66 -11.54
C PRO A 429 10.75 -1.92 -11.91
N ASP A 430 11.98 -1.75 -12.43
CA ASP A 430 12.88 -2.89 -12.61
C ASP A 430 13.37 -3.35 -11.24
N LEU A 431 12.75 -4.39 -10.73
CA LEU A 431 13.03 -4.95 -9.40
C LEU A 431 14.47 -5.49 -9.31
N ARG A 432 15.05 -5.94 -10.43
CA ARG A 432 16.46 -6.36 -10.47
C ARG A 432 17.40 -5.18 -10.31
N SER A 433 17.00 -3.98 -10.74
CA SER A 433 17.81 -2.77 -10.58
C SER A 433 17.77 -2.18 -9.16
N GLN A 434 16.84 -2.61 -8.33
CA GLN A 434 16.73 -2.24 -6.91
C GLN A 434 17.48 -3.20 -5.98
N GLU A 435 17.95 -4.35 -6.47
CA GLU A 435 18.91 -5.12 -5.71
C GLU A 435 20.08 -4.19 -5.39
N ARG A 436 20.28 -3.90 -4.12
CA ARG A 436 21.57 -3.40 -3.65
C ARG A 436 22.54 -4.53 -3.96
N ILE A 437 23.13 -4.49 -5.16
CA ILE A 437 24.28 -5.32 -5.46
C ILE A 437 25.26 -5.02 -4.33
N PRO A 438 25.53 -5.98 -3.43
CA PRO A 438 26.41 -5.73 -2.32
C PRO A 438 27.78 -5.31 -2.87
N ASP A 439 28.40 -4.33 -2.24
CA ASP A 439 29.79 -4.04 -2.50
C ASP A 439 30.57 -5.32 -2.18
N TYR A 440 31.33 -5.80 -3.15
CA TYR A 440 32.17 -6.97 -2.96
C TYR A 440 33.63 -6.57 -2.78
N GLU A 441 34.37 -7.40 -2.03
CA GLU A 441 35.79 -7.21 -1.78
C GLU A 441 36.47 -8.56 -1.58
N TYR A 442 37.34 -8.94 -2.50
CA TYR A 442 38.05 -10.22 -2.51
C TYR A 442 39.54 -10.03 -2.51
N SER A 443 40.24 -10.95 -1.85
CA SER A 443 41.69 -10.95 -1.82
C SER A 443 42.24 -11.76 -2.99
N LEU A 444 43.08 -11.15 -3.83
CA LEU A 444 43.77 -11.76 -4.95
C LEU A 444 45.26 -11.88 -4.62
N THR A 445 45.79 -13.09 -4.48
CA THR A 445 47.24 -13.34 -4.42
C THR A 445 47.88 -13.16 -5.80
N VAL A 446 49.14 -12.72 -5.84
CA VAL A 446 49.89 -12.55 -7.07
C VAL A 446 51.14 -13.43 -7.03
N PRO A 447 51.22 -14.54 -7.80
CA PRO A 447 50.22 -15.06 -8.75
C PRO A 447 49.04 -15.73 -8.05
N GLY A 448 47.87 -15.74 -8.73
CA GLY A 448 46.66 -16.40 -8.24
C GLY A 448 45.41 -16.04 -9.01
N ARG A 449 44.26 -16.56 -8.56
CA ARG A 449 42.94 -16.29 -9.14
C ARG A 449 41.90 -16.10 -8.05
N VAL A 450 40.86 -15.33 -8.34
CA VAL A 450 39.71 -15.12 -7.45
C VAL A 450 38.42 -15.11 -8.24
N LEU A 451 37.41 -15.82 -7.75
CA LEU A 451 36.05 -15.79 -8.27
C LEU A 451 35.33 -14.57 -7.68
N VAL A 452 34.78 -13.72 -8.55
CA VAL A 452 33.91 -12.60 -8.19
C VAL A 452 32.48 -13.06 -8.51
N ALA A 453 31.84 -13.69 -7.54
CA ALA A 453 30.53 -14.33 -7.73
C ALA A 453 29.45 -13.34 -8.18
N GLU A 454 29.45 -12.11 -7.64
CA GLU A 454 28.49 -11.05 -7.98
C GLU A 454 28.57 -10.59 -9.43
N ALA A 455 29.74 -10.69 -10.05
CA ALA A 455 29.97 -10.33 -11.44
C ALA A 455 30.03 -11.54 -12.40
N GLY A 456 29.99 -12.76 -11.84
CA GLY A 456 30.07 -14.01 -12.63
C GLY A 456 31.40 -14.17 -13.41
N ILE A 457 32.50 -13.64 -12.87
CA ILE A 457 33.81 -13.62 -13.55
C ILE A 457 34.92 -14.11 -12.63
N VAL A 458 35.98 -14.61 -13.24
CA VAL A 458 37.23 -14.93 -12.54
C VAL A 458 38.28 -13.87 -12.88
N ILE A 459 38.93 -13.29 -11.88
CA ILE A 459 40.09 -12.41 -12.06
C ILE A 459 41.33 -13.20 -11.75
N GLU A 460 42.26 -13.24 -12.71
CA GLU A 460 43.55 -13.93 -12.61
C GLU A 460 44.70 -12.92 -12.62
N ALA A 461 45.68 -13.19 -11.78
CA ALA A 461 46.94 -12.47 -11.76
C ALA A 461 48.10 -13.41 -12.02
N TRP A 462 48.95 -13.10 -13.00
CA TRP A 462 50.12 -13.89 -13.39
C TRP A 462 51.40 -13.11 -13.22
N ARG A 463 52.48 -13.73 -12.68
CA ARG A 463 53.84 -13.15 -12.72
C ARG A 463 54.56 -13.64 -13.95
N LEU A 464 55.17 -12.68 -14.66
CA LEU A 464 55.91 -12.90 -15.91
C LEU A 464 57.35 -12.46 -15.69
N THR A 465 58.33 -13.35 -15.92
CA THR A 465 59.74 -13.13 -15.59
C THR A 465 60.50 -12.25 -16.59
N ALA A 466 59.99 -12.07 -17.81
CA ALA A 466 60.50 -11.04 -18.76
C ALA A 466 59.43 -10.64 -19.76
N VAL A 467 59.24 -9.35 -20.01
CA VAL A 467 58.26 -8.83 -20.98
C VAL A 467 58.61 -9.23 -22.44
N ALA A 468 59.88 -9.54 -22.73
CA ALA A 468 60.33 -9.96 -24.07
C ALA A 468 59.76 -11.34 -24.51
N GLN A 469 59.24 -12.15 -23.60
CA GLN A 469 58.63 -13.45 -23.94
C GLN A 469 57.09 -13.35 -24.09
N VAL A 470 56.52 -12.15 -24.02
CA VAL A 470 55.07 -11.89 -23.92
C VAL A 470 54.57 -11.25 -25.20
N ALA A 471 54.98 -11.77 -26.37
CA ALA A 471 54.51 -11.29 -27.69
C ALA A 471 52.97 -11.43 -27.88
N GLU A 472 52.33 -12.21 -27.04
CA GLU A 472 50.87 -12.46 -27.08
C GLU A 472 50.03 -11.47 -26.24
N TYR A 473 50.62 -10.63 -25.39
CA TYR A 473 49.86 -9.76 -24.49
C TYR A 473 50.08 -8.29 -24.85
N ASN A 474 48.99 -7.50 -24.69
CA ASN A 474 49.06 -6.06 -24.90
C ASN A 474 49.98 -5.42 -23.84
N PRO A 475 51.10 -4.82 -24.21
CA PRO A 475 52.03 -4.20 -23.25
C PRO A 475 51.40 -3.10 -22.37
N GLN A 476 50.26 -2.56 -22.80
CA GLN A 476 49.51 -1.53 -22.05
C GLN A 476 48.75 -2.09 -20.85
N GLN A 477 48.73 -3.40 -20.67
CA GLN A 477 48.03 -4.10 -19.56
C GLN A 477 49.02 -4.71 -18.55
N LEU A 478 50.32 -4.58 -18.76
CA LEU A 478 51.35 -5.16 -17.92
C LEU A 478 51.77 -4.19 -16.80
N LEU A 479 51.61 -4.64 -15.57
CA LEU A 479 52.00 -3.89 -14.37
C LEU A 479 53.41 -4.26 -13.93
N ARG A 480 54.17 -3.33 -13.38
CA ARG A 480 55.50 -3.57 -12.79
C ARG A 480 55.37 -4.46 -11.55
N GLY A 481 55.99 -5.65 -11.60
CA GLY A 481 55.94 -6.63 -10.53
C GLY A 481 56.62 -6.20 -9.22
N ASP A 482 57.70 -5.37 -9.35
CA ASP A 482 58.45 -4.81 -8.23
C ASP A 482 57.67 -3.76 -7.41
N LEU A 483 56.66 -3.13 -7.99
CA LEU A 483 55.82 -2.13 -7.36
C LEU A 483 54.53 -2.71 -6.75
N LEU A 484 54.22 -3.98 -7.00
CA LEU A 484 53.00 -4.59 -6.52
C LEU A 484 53.26 -5.51 -5.32
N PRO A 485 52.45 -5.43 -4.26
CA PRO A 485 52.48 -6.39 -3.16
C PRO A 485 52.08 -7.78 -3.66
N GLY A 486 52.47 -8.82 -2.95
CA GLY A 486 52.04 -10.20 -3.26
C GLY A 486 50.53 -10.46 -3.09
N ARG A 487 49.77 -9.46 -2.70
CA ARG A 487 48.35 -9.52 -2.48
C ARG A 487 47.66 -8.21 -2.87
N LEU A 488 46.61 -8.31 -3.67
CA LEU A 488 45.74 -7.20 -4.09
C LEU A 488 44.34 -7.42 -3.58
N ILE A 489 43.56 -6.35 -3.58
CA ILE A 489 42.12 -6.41 -3.30
C ILE A 489 41.35 -6.19 -4.59
N VAL A 490 40.52 -7.15 -4.98
CA VAL A 490 39.57 -7.00 -6.09
C VAL A 490 38.21 -6.63 -5.52
N ARG A 491 37.68 -5.50 -5.93
CA ARG A 491 36.38 -4.98 -5.49
C ARG A 491 35.63 -4.29 -6.64
N ASN A 492 34.33 -4.03 -6.45
CA ASN A 492 33.66 -3.08 -7.33
C ASN A 492 34.16 -1.65 -7.05
N TRP A 493 34.09 -0.78 -8.08
CA TRP A 493 34.41 0.63 -7.88
C TRP A 493 33.36 1.30 -6.97
N ARG A 494 33.76 2.36 -6.26
CA ARG A 494 32.94 3.12 -5.31
C ARG A 494 32.77 4.58 -5.72
N ALA A 495 31.73 5.24 -5.25
CA ALA A 495 31.53 6.66 -5.52
C ALA A 495 32.71 7.47 -4.98
N GLY A 496 33.35 8.27 -5.85
CA GLY A 496 34.55 9.02 -5.52
C GLY A 496 35.84 8.42 -6.09
N ASP A 497 35.83 7.13 -6.48
CA ASP A 497 36.99 6.49 -7.07
C ASP A 497 37.46 7.20 -8.35
N ARG A 498 38.79 7.34 -8.45
CA ARG A 498 39.45 7.89 -9.61
C ARG A 498 40.46 6.87 -10.15
N TYR A 499 40.57 6.83 -11.48
CA TYR A 499 41.54 6.01 -12.17
C TYR A 499 42.33 6.85 -13.19
N TRP A 500 43.61 6.56 -13.34
CA TRP A 500 44.46 7.28 -14.28
C TRP A 500 44.98 6.37 -15.38
N PRO A 501 44.20 6.05 -16.42
CA PRO A 501 44.66 5.26 -17.56
C PRO A 501 45.81 5.94 -18.28
N ALA A 502 46.77 5.17 -18.82
CA ALA A 502 47.97 5.68 -19.46
C ALA A 502 47.73 6.68 -20.61
N HIS A 503 46.56 6.67 -21.22
CA HIS A 503 46.21 7.59 -22.32
C HIS A 503 45.57 8.92 -21.87
N THR A 504 45.40 9.15 -20.59
CA THR A 504 44.78 10.38 -20.07
C THR A 504 45.81 11.30 -19.44
N LYS A 505 45.56 12.63 -19.52
CA LYS A 505 46.46 13.65 -18.95
C LYS A 505 46.32 13.81 -17.43
N ALA A 506 45.23 13.33 -16.86
CA ALA A 506 44.90 13.44 -15.44
C ALA A 506 43.98 12.31 -15.01
N PRO A 507 43.91 11.99 -13.69
CA PRO A 507 42.97 10.98 -13.18
C PRO A 507 41.52 11.43 -13.38
N LYS A 508 40.68 10.56 -13.98
CA LYS A 508 39.26 10.77 -14.19
C LYS A 508 38.43 9.98 -13.16
N LYS A 509 37.22 10.44 -12.89
CA LYS A 509 36.26 9.62 -12.12
C LYS A 509 35.90 8.37 -12.90
N ILE A 510 35.85 7.22 -12.22
CA ILE A 510 35.52 5.93 -12.87
C ILE A 510 34.14 6.01 -13.53
N LYS A 511 33.16 6.66 -12.90
CA LYS A 511 31.83 6.88 -13.49
C LYS A 511 31.91 7.53 -14.89
N GLU A 512 32.78 8.52 -15.08
CA GLU A 512 32.95 9.21 -16.36
C GLU A 512 33.60 8.29 -17.40
N LEU A 513 34.62 7.51 -17.00
CA LEU A 513 35.32 6.56 -17.88
C LEU A 513 34.39 5.46 -18.39
N LEU A 514 33.51 4.92 -17.50
CA LEU A 514 32.52 3.91 -17.88
C LEU A 514 31.42 4.48 -18.78
N GLN A 515 31.04 5.75 -18.62
CA GLN A 515 30.11 6.46 -19.50
C GLN A 515 30.71 6.70 -20.88
N GLU A 516 31.95 7.15 -20.97
CA GLU A 516 32.69 7.37 -22.23
C GLU A 516 32.79 6.06 -23.05
N ARG A 517 32.86 4.90 -22.40
CA ARG A 517 32.87 3.57 -23.02
C ARG A 517 31.50 2.95 -23.27
N HIS A 518 30.41 3.68 -23.02
CA HIS A 518 29.03 3.21 -23.20
C HIS A 518 28.72 1.89 -22.48
N VAL A 519 29.38 1.62 -21.33
CA VAL A 519 29.08 0.45 -20.50
C VAL A 519 27.63 0.52 -20.03
N ALA A 520 26.88 -0.59 -20.13
CA ALA A 520 25.49 -0.65 -19.70
C ALA A 520 25.32 -0.27 -18.21
N ARG A 521 24.25 0.42 -17.85
CA ARG A 521 24.04 0.93 -16.48
C ARG A 521 24.00 -0.19 -15.43
N SER A 522 23.45 -1.35 -15.78
CA SER A 522 23.41 -2.57 -14.98
C SER A 522 24.82 -3.11 -14.66
N GLU A 523 25.72 -3.11 -15.63
CA GLU A 523 27.08 -3.64 -15.46
C GLU A 523 28.02 -2.66 -14.73
N ARG A 524 27.77 -1.33 -14.84
CA ARG A 524 28.66 -0.33 -14.25
C ARG A 524 28.89 -0.54 -12.76
N ARG A 525 27.85 -0.94 -12.03
CA ARG A 525 27.90 -1.05 -10.57
C ARG A 525 28.78 -2.20 -10.07
N LEU A 526 28.85 -3.28 -10.85
CA LEU A 526 29.68 -4.45 -10.59
C LEU A 526 31.08 -4.37 -11.19
N TRP A 527 31.43 -3.26 -11.86
CA TRP A 527 32.69 -3.14 -12.60
C TRP A 527 33.91 -3.34 -11.71
N PRO A 528 34.75 -4.38 -11.96
CA PRO A 528 35.85 -4.75 -11.08
C PRO A 528 37.04 -3.80 -11.21
N VAL A 529 37.65 -3.54 -10.08
CA VAL A 529 38.95 -2.85 -9.95
C VAL A 529 39.85 -3.65 -9.03
N ALA A 530 41.16 -3.66 -9.28
CA ALA A 530 42.16 -4.17 -8.36
C ALA A 530 42.88 -3.01 -7.66
N VAL A 531 42.99 -3.12 -6.34
CA VAL A 531 43.49 -2.07 -5.44
C VAL A 531 44.73 -2.56 -4.70
N SER A 532 45.74 -1.70 -4.60
CA SER A 532 46.92 -1.90 -3.78
C SER A 532 47.01 -0.75 -2.76
N GLY A 533 46.76 -1.04 -1.47
CA GLY A 533 46.55 0.00 -0.48
C GLY A 533 45.35 0.88 -0.87
N ASP A 534 45.54 2.19 -0.99
CA ASP A 534 44.48 3.13 -1.39
C ASP A 534 44.44 3.40 -2.90
N GLU A 535 45.31 2.75 -3.67
CA GLU A 535 45.45 3.03 -5.09
C GLU A 535 44.85 1.97 -5.98
N ILE A 536 44.03 2.38 -6.98
CA ILE A 536 43.50 1.48 -8.01
C ILE A 536 44.58 1.25 -9.05
N VAL A 537 45.16 0.07 -9.10
CA VAL A 537 46.26 -0.34 -9.99
C VAL A 537 45.77 -0.92 -11.29
N TRP A 538 44.55 -1.51 -11.31
CA TRP A 538 43.95 -2.10 -12.49
C TRP A 538 42.45 -1.87 -12.52
N MET A 539 41.90 -1.73 -13.71
CA MET A 539 40.46 -1.64 -13.95
C MET A 539 40.12 -2.43 -15.22
N ARG A 540 39.08 -3.26 -15.15
CA ARG A 540 38.59 -4.06 -16.29
C ARG A 540 38.47 -3.22 -17.57
N GLY A 541 39.09 -3.71 -18.65
CA GLY A 541 38.96 -3.11 -19.97
C GLY A 541 39.69 -1.76 -20.17
N PHE A 542 40.50 -1.30 -19.22
CA PHE A 542 41.26 -0.07 -19.34
C PHE A 542 42.79 -0.30 -19.26
N PRO A 543 43.59 0.48 -19.94
CA PRO A 543 45.05 0.42 -19.82
C PRO A 543 45.50 0.73 -18.38
N VAL A 544 46.55 0.05 -17.92
CA VAL A 544 47.14 0.32 -16.61
C VAL A 544 47.72 1.73 -16.51
N PRO A 545 47.82 2.31 -15.30
CA PRO A 545 48.45 3.64 -15.13
C PRO A 545 49.86 3.68 -15.68
N ALA A 546 50.23 4.74 -16.40
CA ALA A 546 51.54 4.86 -17.07
C ALA A 546 52.74 4.65 -16.13
N ARG A 547 52.63 5.10 -14.87
CA ARG A 547 53.66 4.96 -13.82
C ARG A 547 53.84 3.52 -13.33
N LEU A 548 52.80 2.69 -13.46
CA LEU A 548 52.80 1.28 -13.05
C LEU A 548 53.05 0.32 -14.21
N ARG A 549 53.30 0.84 -15.42
CA ARG A 549 53.54 0.04 -16.62
C ARG A 549 54.92 -0.61 -16.57
N ALA A 550 54.98 -1.92 -16.84
CA ALA A 550 56.24 -2.64 -16.96
C ALA A 550 56.97 -2.31 -18.26
N ASN A 551 58.31 -2.22 -18.20
CA ASN A 551 59.20 -2.12 -19.36
C ASN A 551 59.75 -3.50 -19.77
N ALA A 552 60.38 -3.60 -20.96
CA ALA A 552 60.74 -4.87 -21.58
C ALA A 552 61.69 -5.79 -20.76
N GLU A 553 62.46 -5.21 -19.80
CA GLU A 553 63.45 -5.94 -18.99
C GLU A 553 63.00 -6.14 -17.53
N GLN A 554 61.76 -5.77 -17.19
CA GLN A 554 61.25 -5.83 -15.81
C GLN A 554 60.34 -7.02 -15.60
N GLU A 555 60.30 -7.52 -14.35
CA GLU A 555 59.26 -8.44 -13.91
C GLU A 555 57.87 -7.79 -14.05
N ALA A 556 56.96 -8.48 -14.69
CA ALA A 556 55.61 -7.96 -14.95
C ALA A 556 54.52 -8.79 -14.26
N VAL A 557 53.41 -8.12 -13.96
CA VAL A 557 52.18 -8.75 -13.51
C VAL A 557 51.10 -8.46 -14.53
N LEU A 558 50.45 -9.51 -15.02
CA LEU A 558 49.26 -9.44 -15.86
C LEU A 558 48.04 -9.73 -15.03
N ILE A 559 47.09 -8.80 -15.01
CA ILE A 559 45.75 -9.04 -14.43
C ILE A 559 44.76 -9.10 -15.58
N ARG A 560 43.96 -10.17 -15.62
CA ARG A 560 42.95 -10.35 -16.67
C ARG A 560 41.68 -10.98 -16.13
N GLU A 561 40.62 -10.84 -16.86
CA GLU A 561 39.38 -11.57 -16.68
C GLU A 561 39.44 -12.90 -17.44
N ALA A 562 38.96 -13.96 -16.81
CA ALA A 562 38.72 -15.25 -17.43
C ALA A 562 37.23 -15.60 -17.26
N PRO A 563 36.62 -16.31 -18.22
CA PRO A 563 35.25 -16.81 -18.05
C PRO A 563 35.21 -17.81 -16.90
N TRP A 564 34.13 -17.75 -16.13
CA TRP A 564 33.86 -18.77 -15.12
C TRP A 564 33.51 -20.09 -15.83
N MET A 565 34.35 -21.11 -15.70
CA MET A 565 34.02 -22.45 -16.12
C MET A 565 33.72 -23.29 -14.87
N ASP A 566 32.52 -23.84 -14.81
CA ASP A 566 32.12 -24.79 -13.78
C ASP A 566 32.87 -26.10 -14.08
N GLU A 567 33.71 -26.56 -13.14
CA GLU A 567 34.55 -27.77 -13.33
C GLU A 567 33.70 -29.06 -13.45
N ASP A 568 32.38 -28.99 -13.15
CA ASP A 568 31.47 -30.14 -13.21
C ASP A 568 30.68 -30.29 -14.53
N HIS A 569 30.79 -29.33 -15.48
CA HIS A 569 30.14 -29.47 -16.80
C HIS A 569 31.10 -29.09 -17.93
N PRO A 570 31.88 -30.04 -18.47
CA PRO A 570 32.59 -29.82 -19.71
C PRO A 570 31.57 -29.69 -20.85
N ILE A 571 31.58 -28.53 -21.52
CA ILE A 571 30.80 -28.32 -22.75
C ILE A 571 31.26 -29.33 -23.80
N LEU A 572 30.34 -30.21 -24.24
CA LEU A 572 30.44 -31.01 -25.47
C LEU A 572 30.31 -30.13 -26.70
#